data_27d3acf0fea9b91fad381342aa2da035
#
_entry.id   27d3acf0fea9b91fad381342aa2da035
#
_cell.length_a   1.000
_cell.length_b   1.000
_cell.length_c   1.000
_cell.angle_alpha   90.00
_cell.angle_beta   90.00
_cell.angle_gamma   90.00
#
_symmetry.space_group_name_H-M   'P 1'
#
loop_
_entity.id
_entity.type
_entity.pdbx_description
1 polymer ?
#
loop_
_entity_poly.entity_id
_entity_poly.type
_entity_poly.pdbx_seq_one_letter_code
_entity_poly.pdbx_strand_id
1 'polypeptide(L)'
;MKKVEIYSSPLCGFCHAAKRLLNGKGVKFSETNVLAQPAKKNEMIQRANGGRTVPQIFIGDKHIGGFDDLNALERAGKLDKILAA
;
A
#
# COMPACT_ATOMS: atom_id res chain seq x y z
N MET A 1 2.17 2.19 16.26
CA MET A 1 2.10 1.58 14.92
C MET A 1 2.57 2.56 13.89
N LYS A 2 3.30 2.09 12.89
CA LYS A 2 3.79 2.96 11.81
C LYS A 2 2.63 3.42 10.92
N LYS A 3 2.82 4.59 10.31
CA LYS A 3 1.86 5.13 9.35
C LYS A 3 1.81 4.23 8.11
N VAL A 4 0.60 3.87 7.68
CA VAL A 4 0.37 3.08 6.48
C VAL A 4 -0.27 3.95 5.42
N GLU A 5 0.29 3.94 4.22
CA GLU A 5 -0.21 4.73 3.09
C GLU A 5 -0.40 3.81 1.90
N ILE A 6 -1.49 3.98 1.18
CA ILE A 6 -1.76 3.23 -0.05
C ILE A 6 -2.15 4.20 -1.17
N TYR A 7 -1.49 4.05 -2.31
CA TYR A 7 -1.89 4.72 -3.55
C TYR A 7 -2.73 3.73 -4.34
N SER A 8 -3.90 4.15 -4.77
CA SER A 8 -4.90 3.26 -5.36
C SER A 8 -5.67 3.94 -6.49
N SER A 9 -6.52 3.15 -7.15
CA SER A 9 -7.54 3.70 -8.04
C SER A 9 -8.84 2.91 -7.85
N PRO A 10 -10.01 3.52 -8.17
CA PRO A 10 -11.31 2.90 -7.87
C PRO A 10 -11.57 1.61 -8.65
N LEU A 11 -10.96 1.45 -9.83
CA LEU A 11 -11.18 0.30 -10.69
C LEU A 11 -10.11 -0.78 -10.56
N CYS A 12 -9.41 -0.78 -9.44
CA CYS A 12 -8.29 -1.68 -9.21
C CYS A 12 -8.68 -2.79 -8.23
N GLY A 13 -8.81 -4.01 -8.73
CA GLY A 13 -9.17 -5.16 -7.89
C GLY A 13 -8.12 -5.46 -6.82
N PHE A 14 -6.85 -5.37 -7.15
CA PHE A 14 -5.76 -5.61 -6.20
C PHE A 14 -5.69 -4.50 -5.14
N CYS A 15 -6.09 -3.29 -5.48
CA CYS A 15 -6.20 -2.21 -4.49
C CYS A 15 -7.27 -2.56 -3.44
N HIS A 16 -8.41 -3.05 -3.89
CA HIS A 16 -9.48 -3.48 -2.99
C HIS A 16 -9.03 -4.66 -2.12
N ALA A 17 -8.30 -5.60 -2.69
CA ALA A 17 -7.76 -6.74 -1.94
C ALA A 17 -6.79 -6.28 -0.86
N ALA A 18 -5.91 -5.35 -1.18
CA ALA A 18 -4.96 -4.80 -0.21
C ALA A 18 -5.69 -4.09 0.94
N LYS A 19 -6.71 -3.31 0.62
CA LYS A 19 -7.49 -2.60 1.63
C LYS A 19 -8.25 -3.59 2.52
N ARG A 20 -8.81 -4.66 1.94
CA ARG A 20 -9.49 -5.70 2.74
C ARG A 20 -8.53 -6.37 3.71
N LEU A 21 -7.32 -6.67 3.27
CA LEU A 21 -6.32 -7.30 4.13
C LEU A 21 -5.98 -6.38 5.30
N LEU A 22 -5.70 -5.11 5.03
CA LEU A 22 -5.38 -4.15 6.08
C LEU A 22 -6.54 -3.92 7.04
N ASN A 23 -7.76 -3.80 6.51
CA ASN A 23 -8.96 -3.64 7.33
C ASN A 23 -9.19 -4.87 8.21
N GLY A 24 -8.98 -6.07 7.67
CA GLY A 24 -9.12 -7.30 8.43
C GLY A 24 -8.16 -7.41 9.60
N LYS A 25 -7.02 -6.72 9.52
CA LYS A 25 -6.03 -6.66 10.60
C LYS A 25 -6.27 -5.50 11.55
N GLY A 26 -7.30 -4.70 11.33
CA GLY A 26 -7.57 -3.52 12.16
C GLY A 26 -6.58 -2.38 11.94
N VAL A 27 -5.91 -2.36 10.79
CA VAL A 27 -4.91 -1.35 10.48
C VAL A 27 -5.57 -0.14 9.83
N LYS A 28 -5.31 1.04 10.39
CA LYS A 28 -5.73 2.30 9.76
C LYS A 28 -4.71 2.71 8.73
N PHE A 29 -5.17 3.22 7.61
CA PHE A 29 -4.29 3.67 6.53
C PHE A 29 -4.84 4.92 5.86
N SER A 30 -3.94 5.68 5.23
CA SER A 30 -4.30 6.80 4.37
C SER A 30 -4.33 6.32 2.94
N GLU A 31 -5.37 6.69 2.21
CA GLU A 31 -5.53 6.29 0.81
C GLU A 31 -5.44 7.52 -0.10
N THR A 32 -4.66 7.40 -1.18
CA THR A 32 -4.58 8.41 -2.22
C THR A 32 -5.06 7.82 -3.54
N ASN A 33 -6.11 8.41 -4.12
CA ASN A 33 -6.63 7.99 -5.41
C ASN A 33 -5.85 8.70 -6.52
N VAL A 34 -4.97 7.97 -7.20
CA VAL A 34 -4.10 8.56 -8.23
C VAL A 34 -4.84 8.86 -9.52
N LEU A 35 -6.02 8.27 -9.72
CA LEU A 35 -6.85 8.61 -10.87
C LEU A 35 -7.45 10.01 -10.70
N ALA A 36 -7.93 10.31 -9.50
CA ALA A 36 -8.48 11.63 -9.18
C ALA A 36 -7.39 12.70 -9.02
N GLN A 37 -6.18 12.29 -8.63
CA GLN A 37 -5.07 13.20 -8.37
C GLN A 37 -3.83 12.78 -9.16
N PRO A 38 -3.76 13.12 -10.47
CA PRO A 38 -2.65 12.66 -11.32
C PRO A 38 -1.25 13.08 -10.83
N ALA A 39 -1.14 14.25 -10.18
CA ALA A 39 0.15 14.68 -9.63
C ALA A 39 0.64 13.73 -8.54
N LYS A 40 -0.28 13.09 -7.81
CA LYS A 40 0.08 12.11 -6.78
C LYS A 40 0.60 10.82 -7.39
N LYS A 41 0.25 10.51 -8.64
CA LYS A 41 0.82 9.37 -9.32
C LYS A 41 2.32 9.55 -9.54
N ASN A 42 2.75 10.75 -9.90
CA ASN A 42 4.16 11.05 -10.06
C ASN A 42 4.92 10.91 -8.72
N GLU A 43 4.32 11.39 -7.65
CA GLU A 43 4.85 11.22 -6.30
C GLU A 43 5.01 9.73 -5.97
N MET A 44 3.99 8.93 -6.26
CA MET A 44 4.01 7.48 -6.06
C MET A 44 5.17 6.83 -6.82
N ILE A 45 5.33 7.17 -8.10
CA ILE A 45 6.37 6.59 -8.95
C ILE A 45 7.75 6.88 -8.36
N GLN A 46 7.98 8.11 -7.90
CA GLN A 46 9.24 8.48 -7.30
C GLN A 46 9.49 7.72 -6.00
N ARG A 47 8.50 7.65 -5.13
CA ARG A 47 8.61 6.93 -3.85
C ARG A 47 8.79 5.42 -4.05
N ALA A 48 8.20 4.87 -5.11
CA ALA A 48 8.22 3.44 -5.41
C ALA A 48 9.40 3.04 -6.29
N ASN A 49 10.41 3.90 -6.42
CA ASN A 49 11.60 3.61 -7.22
C ASN A 49 11.27 3.23 -8.67
N GLY A 50 10.30 3.93 -9.26
CA GLY A 50 9.87 3.70 -10.64
C GLY A 50 8.64 2.81 -10.77
N GLY A 51 8.10 2.27 -9.68
CA GLY A 51 6.87 1.48 -9.72
C GLY A 51 5.69 2.31 -10.16
N ARG A 52 5.01 1.88 -11.22
CA ARG A 52 3.94 2.66 -11.86
C ARG A 52 2.55 2.09 -11.65
N THR A 53 2.47 0.86 -11.19
CA THR A 53 1.19 0.19 -10.98
C THR A 53 0.57 0.51 -9.63
N VAL A 54 -0.73 0.33 -9.51
CA VAL A 54 -1.43 0.42 -8.24
C VAL A 54 -1.93 -0.98 -7.86
N PRO A 55 -2.01 -1.30 -6.58
CA PRO A 55 -1.69 -0.44 -5.45
C PRO A 55 -0.18 -0.31 -5.22
N GLN A 56 0.23 0.79 -4.58
CA GLN A 56 1.57 0.91 -4.03
C GLN A 56 1.42 1.22 -2.54
N ILE A 57 2.06 0.44 -1.70
CA ILE A 57 1.85 0.45 -0.25
C ILE A 57 3.14 0.82 0.44
N PHE A 58 3.03 1.71 1.42
CA PHE A 58 4.18 2.18 2.23
C PHE A 58 3.84 2.04 3.70
N ILE A 59 4.80 1.55 4.48
CA ILE A 59 4.67 1.45 5.93
C ILE A 59 5.83 2.23 6.54
N GLY A 60 5.50 3.37 7.16
CA GLY A 60 6.51 4.35 7.51
C GLY A 60 7.22 4.81 6.25
N ASP A 61 8.54 4.79 6.24
CA ASP A 61 9.33 5.15 5.06
C ASP A 61 9.63 3.95 4.15
N LYS A 62 9.15 2.77 4.52
CA LYS A 62 9.46 1.54 3.77
C LYS A 62 8.47 1.33 2.64
N HIS A 63 8.98 1.17 1.42
CA HIS A 63 8.17 0.78 0.28
C HIS A 63 7.91 -0.73 0.34
N ILE A 64 6.65 -1.12 0.47
CA ILE A 64 6.27 -2.53 0.48
C ILE A 64 6.09 -3.05 -0.95
N GLY A 65 5.41 -2.28 -1.79
CA GLY A 65 5.09 -2.66 -3.16
C GLY A 65 3.60 -2.80 -3.38
N GLY A 66 3.20 -3.77 -4.19
CA GLY A 66 1.80 -4.04 -4.50
C GLY A 66 1.15 -5.01 -3.54
N PHE A 67 -0.03 -5.49 -3.93
CA PHE A 67 -0.76 -6.45 -3.11
C PHE A 67 0.00 -7.76 -2.92
N ASP A 68 0.65 -8.26 -3.98
CA ASP A 68 1.40 -9.52 -3.89
C ASP A 68 2.50 -9.44 -2.83
N ASP A 69 3.19 -8.32 -2.79
CA ASP A 69 4.25 -8.09 -1.80
C ASP A 69 3.68 -8.01 -0.38
N LEU A 70 2.57 -7.29 -0.22
CA LEU A 70 1.89 -7.17 1.07
C LEU A 70 1.40 -8.53 1.55
N ASN A 71 0.77 -9.28 0.66
CA ASN A 71 0.23 -10.60 0.97
C ASN A 71 1.34 -11.60 1.32
N ALA A 72 2.47 -11.53 0.63
CA ALA A 72 3.61 -12.38 0.93
C ALA A 72 4.16 -12.14 2.34
N LEU A 73 4.22 -10.89 2.76
CA LEU A 73 4.63 -10.53 4.13
C LEU A 73 3.65 -11.07 5.16
N GLU A 74 2.35 -10.97 4.87
CA GLU A 74 1.33 -11.50 5.77
C GLU A 74 1.44 -13.02 5.91
N ARG A 75 1.59 -13.72 4.79
CA ARG A 75 1.70 -15.18 4.80
C ARG A 75 2.96 -15.67 5.50
N ALA A 76 4.04 -14.89 5.42
CA ALA A 76 5.29 -15.21 6.11
C ALA A 76 5.28 -14.84 7.59
N GLY A 77 4.22 -14.22 8.08
CA GLY A 77 4.12 -13.78 9.48
C GLY A 77 4.99 -12.59 9.79
N LYS A 78 5.38 -11.82 8.78
CA LYS A 78 6.31 -10.68 8.93
C LYS A 78 5.60 -9.32 8.97
N LEU A 79 4.36 -9.27 8.48
CA LEU A 79 3.67 -7.99 8.34
C LEU A 79 3.43 -7.30 9.69
N ASP A 80 2.99 -8.05 10.70
CA ASP A 80 2.72 -7.49 12.02
C ASP A 80 3.97 -6.86 12.64
N LYS A 81 5.12 -7.49 12.43
CA LYS A 81 6.40 -6.96 12.93
C LYS A 81 6.75 -5.63 12.28
N ILE A 82 6.52 -5.53 10.98
CA ILE A 82 6.79 -4.30 10.23
C ILE A 82 5.86 -3.18 10.68
N LEU A 83 4.59 -3.50 10.90
CA LEU A 83 3.59 -2.53 11.36
C LEU A 83 3.90 -2.02 12.77
N ALA A 84 4.37 -2.89 13.65
CA ALA A 84 4.62 -2.57 15.04
C ALA A 84 5.95 -1.83 15.27
N ALA A 85 6.86 -1.93 14.35
CA ALA A 85 8.22 -1.41 14.52
C ALA A 85 8.31 0.13 14.67
#